data_b96b1bb31d9bd1a79006a458be117ec1
#
_entry.id   b96b1bb31d9bd1a79006a458be117ec1
#
_cell.length_a   1.000
_cell.length_b   1.000
_cell.length_c   1.000
_cell.angle_alpha   90.00
_cell.angle_beta   90.00
_cell.angle_gamma   90.00
#
_symmetry.space_group_name_H-M   'P 1'
#
loop_
_entity.id
_entity.type
_entity.pdbx_description
1 polymer ?
#
loop_
_entity_poly.entity_id
_entity_poly.type
_entity_poly.pdbx_seq_one_letter_code
_entity_poly.pdbx_strand_id
1 'polypeptide(L)'
;TEENNILLIFDEVITGFRLARGGAQEYYGVTPDLTTMGKIVGGGLPMGAFAGKKEIMELIAPNGPVYQAGTFSGNPISVQAGISTLKQLDNQFYKDLERKGNFLRSNIQSIIDEHGYNITPVGCGSMFQIYFNPAPVYNNDDAHNSDAKRFLRYFRALLKEGVFIPPSQFECNFISSAHSMEDLTQTAEAIEVALEVA
;
A
#
# COMPACT_ATOMS: atom_id res chain seq x y z
N THR A 1 -15.80 10.23 -14.88
CA THR A 1 -15.49 11.64 -14.49
C THR A 1 -15.42 12.54 -15.72
N GLU A 2 -14.61 12.19 -16.73
CA GLU A 2 -14.35 13.01 -17.92
C GLU A 2 -15.64 13.40 -18.66
N GLU A 3 -16.52 12.44 -18.95
CA GLU A 3 -17.82 12.68 -19.62
C GLU A 3 -18.74 13.66 -18.88
N ASN A 4 -18.53 13.86 -17.59
CA ASN A 4 -19.33 14.72 -16.73
C ASN A 4 -18.58 15.99 -16.29
N ASN A 5 -17.42 16.29 -16.85
CA ASN A 5 -16.55 17.40 -16.44
C ASN A 5 -16.25 17.42 -14.92
N ILE A 6 -16.02 16.24 -14.33
CA ILE A 6 -15.65 16.09 -12.93
C ILE A 6 -14.15 15.75 -12.85
N LEU A 7 -13.40 16.50 -12.04
CA LEU A 7 -11.98 16.25 -11.84
C LEU A 7 -11.76 14.91 -11.13
N LEU A 8 -10.83 14.12 -11.65
CA LEU A 8 -10.35 12.89 -11.03
C LEU A 8 -9.11 13.19 -10.21
N ILE A 9 -9.16 12.87 -8.92
CA ILE A 9 -8.02 13.03 -8.01
C ILE A 9 -7.60 11.64 -7.52
N PHE A 10 -6.34 11.27 -7.73
CA PHE A 10 -5.75 10.07 -7.14
C PHE A 10 -5.03 10.43 -5.84
N ASP A 11 -5.48 9.82 -4.75
CA ASP A 11 -4.72 9.79 -3.50
C ASP A 11 -3.68 8.67 -3.59
N GLU A 12 -2.48 9.05 -3.99
CA GLU A 12 -1.32 8.16 -4.10
C GLU A 12 -0.39 8.26 -2.87
N VAL A 13 -0.91 8.66 -1.73
CA VAL A 13 -0.10 8.73 -0.49
C VAL A 13 0.45 7.36 -0.10
N ILE A 14 -0.25 6.26 -0.40
CA ILE A 14 0.20 4.88 -0.20
C ILE A 14 0.72 4.27 -1.49
N THR A 15 -0.03 4.38 -2.57
CA THR A 15 0.22 3.68 -3.83
C THR A 15 1.32 4.31 -4.68
N GLY A 16 1.57 5.60 -4.52
CA GLY A 16 2.64 6.33 -5.19
C GLY A 16 4.01 5.74 -4.86
N PHE A 17 4.77 5.40 -5.89
CA PHE A 17 6.07 4.72 -5.77
C PHE A 17 6.02 3.35 -5.08
N ARG A 18 4.82 2.82 -4.77
CA ARG A 18 4.63 1.52 -4.13
C ARG A 18 4.30 0.43 -5.14
N LEU A 19 3.29 0.64 -5.98
CA LEU A 19 2.84 -0.34 -6.98
C LEU A 19 3.75 -0.36 -8.21
N ALA A 20 4.12 0.81 -8.66
CA ALA A 20 5.03 1.07 -9.76
C ALA A 20 5.77 2.38 -9.50
N ARG A 21 6.72 2.73 -10.34
CA ARG A 21 7.42 4.01 -10.25
C ARG A 21 6.48 5.20 -10.40
N GLY A 22 5.50 5.11 -11.28
CA GLY A 22 4.42 6.08 -11.45
C GLY A 22 3.18 5.81 -10.59
N GLY A 23 3.25 4.91 -9.60
CA GLY A 23 2.15 4.63 -8.68
C GLY A 23 1.00 3.85 -9.30
N ALA A 24 -0.21 4.05 -8.73
CA ALA A 24 -1.43 3.42 -9.21
C ALA A 24 -1.82 3.89 -10.61
N GLN A 25 -1.54 5.14 -10.97
CA GLN A 25 -1.82 5.64 -12.31
C GLN A 25 -1.05 4.87 -13.39
N GLU A 26 0.21 4.53 -13.17
CA GLU A 26 0.98 3.67 -14.07
C GLU A 26 0.44 2.22 -14.04
N TYR A 27 0.19 1.69 -12.86
CA TYR A 27 -0.26 0.32 -12.66
C TYR A 27 -1.60 0.02 -13.34
N TYR A 28 -2.55 0.96 -13.28
CA TYR A 28 -3.88 0.83 -13.88
C TYR A 28 -4.02 1.50 -15.25
N GLY A 29 -3.00 2.23 -15.73
CA GLY A 29 -3.06 2.95 -16.99
C GLY A 29 -4.07 4.10 -17.00
N VAL A 30 -4.31 4.73 -15.84
CA VAL A 30 -5.25 5.85 -15.68
C VAL A 30 -4.51 7.10 -15.23
N THR A 31 -4.61 8.19 -15.99
CA THR A 31 -4.00 9.47 -15.62
C THR A 31 -5.06 10.39 -15.00
N PRO A 32 -4.94 10.73 -13.70
CA PRO A 32 -5.86 11.64 -13.04
C PRO A 32 -5.59 13.09 -13.41
N ASP A 33 -6.53 13.99 -13.03
CA ASP A 33 -6.33 15.43 -13.16
C ASP A 33 -5.40 15.98 -12.08
N LEU A 34 -5.46 15.40 -10.87
CA LEU A 34 -4.62 15.72 -9.73
C LEU A 34 -4.16 14.44 -9.02
N THR A 35 -2.98 14.49 -8.44
CA THR A 35 -2.40 13.40 -7.63
C THR A 35 -1.85 13.96 -6.34
N THR A 36 -2.16 13.33 -5.20
CA THR A 36 -1.48 13.59 -3.92
C THR A 36 -0.47 12.48 -3.62
N MET A 37 0.67 12.83 -3.04
CA MET A 37 1.77 11.91 -2.72
C MET A 37 2.29 12.15 -1.32
N GLY A 38 2.75 11.09 -0.68
CA GLY A 38 3.35 11.14 0.66
C GLY A 38 4.25 9.92 0.89
N LYS A 39 4.54 9.62 2.13
CA LYS A 39 5.29 8.43 2.56
C LYS A 39 6.60 8.21 1.78
N ILE A 40 6.62 7.33 0.78
CA ILE A 40 7.81 6.96 0.00
C ILE A 40 8.47 8.18 -0.65
N VAL A 41 7.69 9.17 -1.10
CA VAL A 41 8.23 10.40 -1.71
C VAL A 41 9.18 11.15 -0.79
N GLY A 42 9.00 11.04 0.52
CA GLY A 42 9.85 11.67 1.54
C GLY A 42 11.05 10.82 1.98
N GLY A 43 11.17 9.58 1.49
CA GLY A 43 12.31 8.71 1.83
C GLY A 43 12.45 8.43 3.32
N GLY A 44 11.34 8.34 4.06
CA GLY A 44 11.29 8.15 5.51
C GLY A 44 11.21 9.46 6.32
N LEU A 45 11.33 10.61 5.68
CA LEU A 45 11.17 11.91 6.32
C LEU A 45 9.81 12.55 5.98
N PRO A 46 9.32 13.49 6.83
CA PRO A 46 8.04 14.17 6.59
C PRO A 46 8.07 14.96 5.30
N MET A 47 7.25 14.52 4.33
CA MET A 47 7.08 15.19 3.05
C MET A 47 5.74 14.79 2.44
N GLY A 48 5.02 15.77 1.91
CA GLY A 48 3.88 15.59 1.03
C GLY A 48 4.10 16.36 -0.26
N ALA A 49 3.49 15.90 -1.32
CA ALA A 49 3.49 16.58 -2.60
C ALA A 49 2.13 16.42 -3.27
N PHE A 50 1.81 17.33 -4.16
CA PHE A 50 0.69 17.18 -5.09
C PHE A 50 1.10 17.72 -6.44
N ALA A 51 0.52 17.15 -7.47
CA ALA A 51 0.79 17.49 -8.86
C ALA A 51 -0.47 17.27 -9.69
N GLY A 52 -0.49 17.78 -10.90
CA GLY A 52 -1.64 17.60 -11.78
C GLY A 52 -1.49 18.34 -13.10
N LYS A 53 -2.59 18.43 -13.82
CA LYS A 53 -2.67 19.14 -15.09
C LYS A 53 -2.21 20.60 -14.95
N LYS A 54 -1.47 21.08 -15.92
CA LYS A 54 -0.85 22.40 -15.90
C LYS A 54 -1.86 23.52 -15.60
N GLU A 55 -3.00 23.49 -16.25
CA GLU A 55 -4.07 24.50 -16.10
C GLU A 55 -4.63 24.56 -14.65
N ILE A 56 -4.60 23.46 -13.91
CA ILE A 56 -5.00 23.42 -12.50
C ILE A 56 -3.86 23.92 -11.62
N MET A 57 -2.64 23.49 -11.89
CA MET A 57 -1.47 23.86 -11.08
C MET A 57 -1.10 25.34 -11.24
N GLU A 58 -1.41 25.98 -12.36
CA GLU A 58 -1.23 27.42 -12.59
C GLU A 58 -2.17 28.29 -11.73
N LEU A 59 -3.20 27.71 -11.12
CA LEU A 59 -4.04 28.44 -10.15
C LEU A 59 -3.33 28.69 -8.81
N ILE A 60 -2.19 28.04 -8.55
CA ILE A 60 -1.44 28.20 -7.30
C ILE A 60 -0.59 29.47 -7.37
N ALA A 61 -0.55 30.21 -6.27
CA ALA A 61 0.31 31.40 -6.13
C ALA A 61 1.80 31.06 -6.40
N PRO A 62 2.55 31.94 -7.07
CA PRO A 62 2.21 33.33 -7.44
C PRO A 62 1.45 33.47 -8.77
N ASN A 63 1.28 32.38 -9.53
CA ASN A 63 0.64 32.43 -10.85
C ASN A 63 -0.87 32.63 -10.76
N GLY A 64 -1.51 32.06 -9.76
CA GLY A 64 -2.94 32.11 -9.54
C GLY A 64 -3.34 32.54 -8.12
N PRO A 65 -4.65 32.58 -7.84
CA PRO A 65 -5.17 33.09 -6.57
C PRO A 65 -5.11 32.10 -5.41
N VAL A 66 -4.78 30.83 -5.65
CA VAL A 66 -4.81 29.77 -4.62
C VAL A 66 -3.52 29.85 -3.80
N TYR A 67 -3.64 30.28 -2.55
CA TYR A 67 -2.51 30.30 -1.62
C TYR A 67 -2.18 28.90 -1.09
N GLN A 68 -0.91 28.55 -1.15
CA GLN A 68 -0.37 27.32 -0.58
C GLN A 68 0.96 27.65 0.11
N ALA A 69 1.09 27.30 1.39
CA ALA A 69 2.32 27.45 2.15
C ALA A 69 2.39 26.42 3.28
N GLY A 70 3.61 26.14 3.71
CA GLY A 70 3.90 25.30 4.86
C GLY A 70 5.34 25.52 5.30
N THR A 71 5.56 25.62 6.60
CA THR A 71 6.90 25.90 7.18
C THR A 71 7.95 24.89 6.72
N PHE A 72 7.56 23.63 6.56
CA PHE A 72 8.45 22.56 6.13
C PHE A 72 8.35 22.24 4.63
N SER A 73 7.56 22.98 3.85
CA SER A 73 7.45 22.78 2.41
C SER A 73 8.80 22.95 1.74
N GLY A 74 9.22 21.96 0.95
CA GLY A 74 10.51 21.98 0.27
C GLY A 74 11.72 21.86 1.21
N ASN A 75 11.54 21.34 2.43
CA ASN A 75 12.67 21.14 3.37
C ASN A 75 13.78 20.35 2.68
N PRO A 76 15.01 20.89 2.59
CA PRO A 76 16.08 20.29 1.79
C PRO A 76 16.50 18.90 2.27
N ILE A 77 16.38 18.59 3.55
CA ILE A 77 16.74 17.28 4.09
C ILE A 77 15.70 16.25 3.65
N SER A 78 14.40 16.56 3.78
CA SER A 78 13.32 15.67 3.32
C SER A 78 13.36 15.46 1.81
N VAL A 79 13.61 16.53 1.04
CA VAL A 79 13.74 16.44 -0.42
C VAL A 79 14.96 15.57 -0.80
N GLN A 80 16.10 15.74 -0.15
CA GLN A 80 17.30 14.94 -0.43
C GLN A 80 17.10 13.47 -0.07
N ALA A 81 16.43 13.16 1.03
CA ALA A 81 16.06 11.80 1.41
C ALA A 81 15.13 11.16 0.37
N GLY A 82 14.11 11.91 -0.07
CA GLY A 82 13.23 11.49 -1.15
C GLY A 82 13.98 11.20 -2.45
N ILE A 83 14.84 12.11 -2.91
CA ILE A 83 15.67 11.92 -4.11
C ILE A 83 16.53 10.65 -3.99
N SER A 84 17.17 10.44 -2.83
CA SER A 84 18.02 9.27 -2.59
C SER A 84 17.25 7.96 -2.64
N THR A 85 16.02 7.96 -2.12
CA THR A 85 15.12 6.80 -2.17
C THR A 85 14.62 6.55 -3.59
N LEU A 86 14.06 7.56 -4.24
CA LEU A 86 13.45 7.41 -5.57
C LEU A 86 14.45 7.00 -6.66
N LYS A 87 15.73 7.34 -6.51
CA LYS A 87 16.81 6.90 -7.42
C LYS A 87 17.04 5.38 -7.38
N GLN A 88 16.64 4.70 -6.30
CA GLN A 88 16.80 3.25 -6.16
C GLN A 88 15.62 2.46 -6.75
N LEU A 89 14.51 3.14 -7.06
CA LEU A 89 13.28 2.53 -7.54
C LEU A 89 13.31 2.37 -9.06
N ASP A 90 14.08 1.40 -9.54
CA ASP A 90 14.15 1.02 -10.94
C ASP A 90 13.19 -0.15 -11.28
N ASN A 91 13.16 -0.54 -12.54
CA ASN A 91 12.30 -1.64 -12.99
C ASN A 91 12.67 -2.99 -12.35
N GLN A 92 13.94 -3.23 -12.02
CA GLN A 92 14.38 -4.46 -11.38
C GLN A 92 13.89 -4.50 -9.93
N PHE A 93 13.96 -3.37 -9.23
CA PHE A 93 13.41 -3.22 -7.88
C PHE A 93 11.92 -3.65 -7.81
N TYR A 94 11.09 -3.16 -8.74
CA TYR A 94 9.65 -3.51 -8.74
C TYR A 94 9.41 -4.97 -9.10
N LYS A 95 10.17 -5.55 -10.03
CA LYS A 95 10.08 -6.99 -10.36
C LYS A 95 10.41 -7.87 -9.16
N ASP A 96 11.46 -7.52 -8.41
CA ASP A 96 11.84 -8.26 -7.20
C ASP A 96 10.80 -8.10 -6.10
N LEU A 97 10.25 -6.92 -5.94
CA LEU A 97 9.22 -6.64 -4.95
C LEU A 97 7.91 -7.39 -5.27
N GLU A 98 7.51 -7.41 -6.54
CA GLU A 98 6.34 -8.16 -7.00
C GLU A 98 6.54 -9.68 -6.83
N ARG A 99 7.75 -10.19 -7.15
CA ARG A 99 8.09 -11.60 -6.91
C ARG A 99 7.93 -11.98 -5.44
N LYS A 100 8.41 -11.14 -4.52
CA LYS A 100 8.24 -11.33 -3.07
C LYS A 100 6.77 -11.29 -2.66
N GLY A 101 6.00 -10.35 -3.18
CA GLY A 101 4.57 -10.24 -2.94
C GLY A 101 3.80 -11.47 -3.43
N ASN A 102 4.07 -11.91 -4.64
CA ASN A 102 3.47 -13.11 -5.21
C ASN A 102 3.81 -14.36 -4.40
N PHE A 103 5.08 -14.51 -3.98
CA PHE A 103 5.52 -15.62 -3.14
C PHE A 103 4.69 -15.71 -1.85
N LEU A 104 4.60 -14.63 -1.08
CA LEU A 104 3.88 -14.67 0.19
C LEU A 104 2.38 -14.88 -0.02
N ARG A 105 1.74 -14.18 -0.97
CA ARG A 105 0.31 -14.36 -1.27
C ARG A 105 -0.02 -15.77 -1.73
N SER A 106 0.84 -16.40 -2.56
CA SER A 106 0.64 -17.78 -2.99
C SER A 106 0.74 -18.77 -1.84
N ASN A 107 1.68 -18.56 -0.91
CA ASN A 107 1.78 -19.40 0.30
C ASN A 107 0.53 -19.23 1.18
N ILE A 108 0.08 -17.99 1.41
CA ILE A 108 -1.15 -17.73 2.16
C ILE A 108 -2.35 -18.44 1.51
N GLN A 109 -2.48 -18.35 0.19
CA GLN A 109 -3.57 -19.02 -0.51
C GLN A 109 -3.47 -20.55 -0.36
N SER A 110 -2.28 -21.14 -0.49
CA SER A 110 -2.07 -22.57 -0.29
C SER A 110 -2.47 -23.03 1.11
N ILE A 111 -2.08 -22.29 2.14
CA ILE A 111 -2.47 -22.56 3.54
C ILE A 111 -4.01 -22.53 3.69
N ILE A 112 -4.64 -21.52 3.11
CA ILE A 112 -6.12 -21.38 3.17
C ILE A 112 -6.80 -22.57 2.50
N ASP A 113 -6.32 -22.98 1.33
CA ASP A 113 -6.90 -24.06 0.54
C ASP A 113 -6.68 -25.42 1.22
N GLU A 114 -5.48 -25.66 1.77
CA GLU A 114 -5.10 -26.92 2.42
C GLU A 114 -5.91 -27.16 3.70
N HIS A 115 -6.13 -26.14 4.49
CA HIS A 115 -6.87 -26.23 5.76
C HIS A 115 -8.38 -25.94 5.61
N GLY A 116 -8.81 -25.51 4.43
CA GLY A 116 -10.23 -25.18 4.17
C GLY A 116 -10.75 -23.98 4.97
N TYR A 117 -9.89 -22.97 5.21
CA TYR A 117 -10.29 -21.79 5.97
C TYR A 117 -11.26 -20.89 5.19
N ASN A 118 -12.34 -20.47 5.83
CA ASN A 118 -13.29 -19.50 5.27
C ASN A 118 -12.78 -18.07 5.48
N ILE A 119 -11.76 -17.69 4.74
CA ILE A 119 -11.11 -16.37 4.75
C ILE A 119 -10.71 -15.96 3.35
N THR A 120 -10.59 -14.67 3.12
CA THR A 120 -10.28 -14.11 1.80
C THR A 120 -9.00 -13.29 1.85
N PRO A 121 -7.91 -13.76 1.22
CA PRO A 121 -6.72 -12.95 1.02
C PRO A 121 -6.93 -12.02 -0.18
N VAL A 122 -6.59 -10.77 -0.03
CA VAL A 122 -6.57 -9.78 -1.12
C VAL A 122 -5.22 -9.09 -1.19
N GLY A 123 -4.81 -8.65 -2.37
CA GLY A 123 -3.57 -7.90 -2.51
C GLY A 123 -3.13 -7.69 -3.95
N CYS A 124 -2.21 -6.76 -4.14
CA CYS A 124 -1.56 -6.50 -5.41
C CYS A 124 -0.12 -6.02 -5.16
N GLY A 125 0.78 -6.37 -6.08
CA GLY A 125 2.21 -6.05 -5.91
C GLY A 125 2.75 -6.56 -4.57
N SER A 126 3.28 -5.67 -3.77
CA SER A 126 3.84 -5.94 -2.43
C SER A 126 2.87 -5.64 -1.28
N MET A 127 1.60 -5.50 -1.58
CA MET A 127 0.55 -5.20 -0.61
C MET A 127 -0.39 -6.38 -0.47
N PHE A 128 -0.85 -6.67 0.75
CA PHE A 128 -1.84 -7.70 1.01
C PHE A 128 -2.62 -7.46 2.29
N GLN A 129 -3.79 -8.09 2.40
CA GLN A 129 -4.58 -8.18 3.61
C GLN A 129 -5.33 -9.53 3.63
N ILE A 130 -5.60 -10.05 4.82
CA ILE A 130 -6.42 -11.25 5.04
C ILE A 130 -7.71 -10.80 5.73
N TYR A 131 -8.85 -11.05 5.06
CA TYR A 131 -10.15 -10.78 5.62
C TYR A 131 -10.79 -12.08 6.13
N PHE A 132 -11.22 -12.10 7.38
CA PHE A 132 -11.99 -13.19 7.98
C PHE A 132 -13.43 -13.14 7.51
N ASN A 133 -13.61 -13.32 6.19
CA ASN A 133 -14.87 -13.27 5.49
C ASN A 133 -14.84 -14.39 4.43
N PRO A 134 -15.86 -15.28 4.37
CA PRO A 134 -15.93 -16.35 3.39
C PRO A 134 -16.26 -15.85 1.96
N ALA A 135 -16.79 -14.62 1.86
CA ALA A 135 -17.10 -13.99 0.59
C ALA A 135 -15.96 -13.08 0.12
N PRO A 136 -15.78 -12.91 -1.21
CA PRO A 136 -14.84 -11.93 -1.74
C PRO A 136 -15.11 -10.52 -1.22
N VAL A 137 -14.03 -9.77 -0.98
CA VAL A 137 -14.09 -8.40 -0.45
C VAL A 137 -13.75 -7.42 -1.58
N TYR A 138 -14.74 -6.69 -2.06
CA TYR A 138 -14.61 -5.74 -3.17
C TYR A 138 -14.77 -4.27 -2.76
N ASN A 139 -15.38 -4.02 -1.61
CA ASN A 139 -15.71 -2.69 -1.13
C ASN A 139 -15.65 -2.59 0.39
N ASN A 140 -15.92 -1.40 0.91
CA ASN A 140 -15.87 -1.12 2.34
C ASN A 140 -16.91 -1.91 3.15
N ASP A 141 -18.09 -2.12 2.59
CA ASP A 141 -19.16 -2.86 3.29
C ASP A 141 -18.80 -4.34 3.43
N ASP A 142 -18.20 -4.93 2.39
CA ASP A 142 -17.68 -6.30 2.45
C ASP A 142 -16.58 -6.42 3.52
N ALA A 143 -15.68 -5.44 3.61
CA ALA A 143 -14.64 -5.41 4.63
C ALA A 143 -15.22 -5.29 6.04
N HIS A 144 -16.28 -4.49 6.25
CA HIS A 144 -16.96 -4.37 7.53
C HIS A 144 -17.70 -5.64 7.94
N ASN A 145 -18.13 -6.47 6.99
CA ASN A 145 -18.76 -7.76 7.27
C ASN A 145 -17.76 -8.85 7.70
N SER A 146 -16.47 -8.54 7.77
CA SER A 146 -15.43 -9.47 8.22
C SER A 146 -15.40 -9.58 9.75
N ASP A 147 -15.02 -10.76 10.27
CA ASP A 147 -14.95 -11.01 11.71
C ASP A 147 -13.73 -10.32 12.35
N ALA A 148 -13.96 -9.13 12.87
CA ALA A 148 -12.92 -8.34 13.56
C ALA A 148 -12.37 -9.03 14.82
N LYS A 149 -13.15 -9.93 15.48
CA LYS A 149 -12.68 -10.66 16.66
C LYS A 149 -11.72 -11.77 16.26
N ARG A 150 -11.98 -12.45 15.14
CA ARG A 150 -11.04 -13.41 14.54
C ARG A 150 -9.75 -12.71 14.14
N PHE A 151 -9.84 -11.58 13.43
CA PHE A 151 -8.68 -10.78 13.07
C PHE A 151 -7.83 -10.41 14.30
N LEU A 152 -8.46 -10.02 15.40
CA LEU A 152 -7.72 -9.66 16.61
C LEU A 152 -7.00 -10.86 17.26
N ARG A 153 -7.58 -12.08 17.20
CA ARG A 153 -6.88 -13.31 17.65
C ARG A 153 -5.69 -13.61 16.74
N TYR A 154 -5.90 -13.57 15.45
CA TYR A 154 -4.86 -13.73 14.44
C TYR A 154 -3.71 -12.73 14.64
N PHE A 155 -4.01 -11.44 14.77
CA PHE A 155 -3.01 -10.40 15.04
C PHE A 155 -2.15 -10.72 16.28
N ARG A 156 -2.81 -11.12 17.38
CA ARG A 156 -2.11 -11.46 18.63
C ARG A 156 -1.26 -12.71 18.51
N ALA A 157 -1.69 -13.68 17.75
CA ALA A 157 -0.93 -14.89 17.47
C ALA A 157 0.31 -14.58 16.63
N LEU A 158 0.15 -13.84 15.53
CA LEU A 158 1.28 -13.38 14.71
C LEU A 158 2.33 -12.61 15.52
N LEU A 159 1.88 -11.74 16.43
CA LEU A 159 2.79 -10.99 17.29
C LEU A 159 3.62 -11.91 18.20
N LYS A 160 3.05 -13.03 18.68
CA LYS A 160 3.77 -14.04 19.46
C LYS A 160 4.80 -14.80 18.63
N GLU A 161 4.49 -15.03 17.36
CA GLU A 161 5.40 -15.65 16.38
C GLU A 161 6.46 -14.66 15.84
N GLY A 162 6.49 -13.42 16.37
CA GLY A 162 7.47 -12.40 15.97
C GLY A 162 7.12 -11.62 14.70
N VAL A 163 5.91 -11.79 14.17
CA VAL A 163 5.43 -11.06 12.99
C VAL A 163 4.49 -9.92 13.41
N PHE A 164 4.91 -8.69 13.15
CA PHE A 164 4.11 -7.50 13.43
C PHE A 164 3.37 -7.04 12.18
N ILE A 165 2.03 -6.99 12.27
CA ILE A 165 1.14 -6.40 11.27
C ILE A 165 0.34 -5.24 11.89
N PRO A 166 -0.34 -4.39 11.11
CA PRO A 166 -1.24 -3.38 11.66
C PRO A 166 -2.35 -4.04 12.51
N PRO A 167 -2.71 -3.46 13.67
CA PRO A 167 -3.73 -4.02 14.58
C PRO A 167 -5.17 -3.76 14.11
N SER A 168 -5.39 -3.58 12.82
CA SER A 168 -6.70 -3.28 12.22
C SER A 168 -6.86 -4.04 10.91
N GLN A 169 -8.01 -4.71 10.74
CA GLN A 169 -8.36 -5.38 9.48
C GLN A 169 -8.53 -4.42 8.30
N PHE A 170 -8.67 -3.12 8.55
CA PHE A 170 -8.81 -2.09 7.50
C PHE A 170 -7.47 -1.52 7.04
N GLU A 171 -6.36 -1.95 7.63
CA GLU A 171 -5.02 -1.54 7.25
C GLU A 171 -4.35 -2.58 6.35
N CYS A 172 -3.53 -2.10 5.43
CA CYS A 172 -2.81 -2.94 4.49
C CYS A 172 -1.47 -3.40 5.07
N ASN A 173 -1.09 -4.64 4.80
CA ASN A 173 0.25 -5.16 5.08
C ASN A 173 1.17 -4.90 3.89
N PHE A 174 2.45 -4.63 4.18
CA PHE A 174 3.43 -4.24 3.17
C PHE A 174 4.68 -5.13 3.24
N ILE A 175 5.09 -5.64 2.09
CA ILE A 175 6.39 -6.27 1.90
C ILE A 175 7.35 -5.20 1.38
N SER A 176 8.55 -5.11 1.97
CA SER A 176 9.60 -4.21 1.52
C SER A 176 10.75 -4.97 0.84
N SER A 177 11.62 -4.24 0.18
CA SER A 177 12.83 -4.81 -0.41
C SER A 177 13.79 -5.40 0.63
N ALA A 178 13.71 -4.93 1.89
CA ALA A 178 14.54 -5.41 2.99
C ALA A 178 14.17 -6.81 3.47
N HIS A 179 12.92 -7.25 3.30
CA HIS A 179 12.54 -8.63 3.63
C HIS A 179 13.28 -9.62 2.71
N SER A 180 14.01 -10.56 3.30
CA SER A 180 14.58 -11.68 2.58
C SER A 180 13.51 -12.72 2.19
N MET A 181 13.88 -13.71 1.38
CA MET A 181 12.97 -14.83 1.12
C MET A 181 12.78 -15.71 2.36
N GLU A 182 13.77 -15.76 3.23
CA GLU A 182 13.69 -16.46 4.52
C GLU A 182 12.67 -15.78 5.45
N ASP A 183 12.72 -14.45 5.58
CA ASP A 183 11.72 -13.69 6.36
C ASP A 183 10.29 -13.95 5.84
N LEU A 184 10.11 -14.04 4.53
CA LEU A 184 8.79 -14.31 3.93
C LEU A 184 8.33 -15.75 4.16
N THR A 185 9.25 -16.72 4.17
CA THR A 185 8.96 -18.12 4.52
C THR A 185 8.53 -18.22 5.98
N GLN A 186 9.31 -17.64 6.90
CA GLN A 186 8.98 -17.60 8.32
C GLN A 186 7.65 -16.85 8.56
N THR A 187 7.38 -15.80 7.79
CA THR A 187 6.09 -15.10 7.86
C THR A 187 4.93 -15.99 7.42
N ALA A 188 5.09 -16.80 6.38
CA ALA A 188 4.05 -17.73 5.93
C ALA A 188 3.79 -18.82 6.99
N GLU A 189 4.83 -19.38 7.59
CA GLU A 189 4.73 -20.36 8.69
C GLU A 189 4.03 -19.75 9.92
N ALA A 190 4.39 -18.52 10.29
CA ALA A 190 3.74 -17.79 11.37
C ALA A 190 2.26 -17.51 11.08
N ILE A 191 1.92 -17.21 9.81
CA ILE A 191 0.53 -17.03 9.38
C ILE A 191 -0.26 -18.34 9.54
N GLU A 192 0.31 -19.47 9.16
CA GLU A 192 -0.34 -20.78 9.33
C GLU A 192 -0.67 -21.05 10.79
N VAL A 193 0.33 -20.95 11.68
CA VAL A 193 0.13 -21.10 13.15
C VAL A 193 -0.90 -20.11 13.69
N ALA A 194 -0.89 -18.88 13.22
CA ALA A 194 -1.82 -17.86 13.68
C ALA A 194 -3.27 -18.11 13.20
N LEU A 195 -3.45 -18.70 12.04
CA LEU A 195 -4.77 -19.06 11.51
C LEU A 195 -5.42 -20.22 12.25
N GLU A 196 -4.64 -21.17 12.79
CA GLU A 196 -5.14 -22.30 13.60
C GLU A 196 -5.86 -21.83 14.88
N VAL A 197 -5.44 -20.70 15.45
CA VAL A 197 -5.99 -20.17 16.72
C VAL A 197 -6.94 -18.98 16.53
N ALA A 198 -7.19 -18.57 15.28
CA ALA A 198 -7.99 -17.38 14.94
C ALA A 198 -9.53 -17.61 14.95
#